data_43e10891f8d4d9c32d189cba56f63520
#
_entry.id   43e10891f8d4d9c32d189cba56f63520
#
_cell.length_a   1.000
_cell.length_b   1.000
_cell.length_c   1.000
_cell.angle_alpha   90.00
_cell.angle_beta   90.00
_cell.angle_gamma   90.00
#
_symmetry.space_group_name_H-M   'P 1'
#
loop_
_entity.id
_entity.type
_entity.pdbx_description
1 polymer ?
#
loop_
_entity_poly.entity_id
_entity_poly.type
_entity_poly.pdbx_seq_one_letter_code
_entity_poly.pdbx_strand_id
1 'polypeptide(L)'
;MPTATARLETLSALARKVLWLSSWTIHHANHIRPNIDGLKVGGHQASSASLATIMSALYFSVLRPQDRVAVKPHASPVFHAIQYLFGHQTREKLENFRGFKGAQSYPSRTKDVDDVDFSTGSVGLGVAQTLFASLVQDYVKAHGWAKDRPEGRMIALVGDAEMDEGNIFEALLEGWKHGLRNTWWVVDYNRQSLDAVVREGLWEKFESMFRNFGWDVVIVKYGRLMREAFAEPGGEALRKWIDACPNQLYAALCFQGGAAFRKHLRDEIGDQGPVTQLIERRSDEELLALMSNLGGHDMASMLEAFESIDHDRPVCFIAYTIKGVGLPFQGHKDNHAGLMTVAQMEKWRSVQNIRCGHEWDKFEGLPQTPDVLEAFLSSVPFNREGRRRLSAPEIAVPERLNFTPSPQMSTQQGFGLVLNELARGDSTLAERIVT
;
A
#
# COMPACT_ATOMS: atom_id res chain seq x y z
N MET A 1 6.78 -24.07 -15.37
CA MET A 1 6.50 -23.02 -14.37
C MET A 1 7.57 -23.08 -13.29
N PRO A 2 8.07 -21.98 -12.75
CA PRO A 2 9.00 -22.02 -11.63
C PRO A 2 8.37 -22.72 -10.43
N THR A 3 9.19 -23.35 -9.58
CA THR A 3 8.71 -23.92 -8.31
C THR A 3 8.12 -22.82 -7.41
N ALA A 4 7.26 -23.19 -6.46
CA ALA A 4 6.70 -22.23 -5.50
C ALA A 4 7.79 -21.44 -4.76
N THR A 5 8.88 -22.11 -4.39
CA THR A 5 10.05 -21.48 -3.74
C THR A 5 10.72 -20.48 -4.68
N ALA A 6 11.01 -20.83 -5.93
CA ALA A 6 11.63 -19.91 -6.89
C ALA A 6 10.74 -18.69 -7.20
N ARG A 7 9.41 -18.88 -7.22
CA ARG A 7 8.45 -17.76 -7.35
C ARG A 7 8.52 -16.82 -6.16
N LEU A 8 8.55 -17.36 -4.94
CA LEU A 8 8.65 -16.56 -3.71
C LEU A 8 9.97 -15.79 -3.63
N GLU A 9 11.08 -16.39 -4.01
CA GLU A 9 12.40 -15.75 -4.10
C GLU A 9 12.40 -14.60 -5.12
N THR A 10 11.78 -14.79 -6.28
CA THR A 10 11.65 -13.76 -7.31
C THR A 10 10.80 -12.58 -6.81
N LEU A 11 9.65 -12.84 -6.18
CA LEU A 11 8.80 -11.81 -5.62
C LEU A 11 9.51 -11.03 -4.50
N SER A 12 10.25 -11.71 -3.64
CA SER A 12 11.03 -11.08 -2.56
C SER A 12 12.16 -10.21 -3.12
N ALA A 13 12.84 -10.67 -4.18
CA ALA A 13 13.87 -9.89 -4.85
C ALA A 13 13.28 -8.64 -5.51
N LEU A 14 12.15 -8.76 -6.20
CA LEU A 14 11.44 -7.61 -6.78
C LEU A 14 10.95 -6.62 -5.71
N ALA A 15 10.44 -7.10 -4.56
CA ALA A 15 10.04 -6.22 -3.45
C ALA A 15 11.24 -5.41 -2.90
N ARG A 16 12.42 -6.04 -2.80
CA ARG A 16 13.66 -5.35 -2.43
C ARG A 16 14.04 -4.29 -3.46
N LYS A 17 13.87 -4.58 -4.76
CA LYS A 17 14.14 -3.60 -5.83
C LYS A 17 13.12 -2.45 -5.81
N VAL A 18 11.87 -2.72 -5.54
CA VAL A 18 10.84 -1.70 -5.36
C VAL A 18 11.19 -0.77 -4.20
N LEU A 19 11.63 -1.32 -3.07
CA LEU A 19 12.11 -0.54 -1.93
C LEU A 19 13.30 0.34 -2.31
N TRP A 20 14.27 -0.19 -3.06
CA TRP A 20 15.41 0.57 -3.56
C TRP A 20 14.95 1.72 -4.46
N LEU A 21 14.22 1.44 -5.53
CA LEU A 21 13.81 2.44 -6.51
C LEU A 21 12.94 3.55 -5.89
N SER A 22 12.03 3.19 -4.98
CA SER A 22 11.19 4.17 -4.29
C SER A 22 12.01 5.10 -3.40
N SER A 23 12.98 4.55 -2.66
CA SER A 23 13.87 5.32 -1.79
C SER A 23 14.86 6.17 -2.59
N TRP A 24 15.37 5.63 -3.70
CA TRP A 24 16.28 6.33 -4.61
C TRP A 24 15.59 7.49 -5.31
N THR A 25 14.36 7.33 -5.76
CA THR A 25 13.55 8.40 -6.37
C THR A 25 13.45 9.60 -5.44
N ILE A 26 13.16 9.37 -4.15
CA ILE A 26 13.09 10.44 -3.15
C ILE A 26 14.47 11.04 -2.90
N HIS A 27 15.50 10.21 -2.78
CA HIS A 27 16.87 10.66 -2.57
C HIS A 27 17.39 11.52 -3.73
N HIS A 28 17.18 11.07 -4.97
CA HIS A 28 17.55 11.80 -6.17
C HIS A 28 16.91 13.19 -6.22
N ALA A 29 15.62 13.29 -5.92
CA ALA A 29 14.90 14.56 -5.92
C ALA A 29 15.41 15.56 -4.88
N ASN A 30 15.95 15.07 -3.75
CA ASN A 30 16.38 15.92 -2.64
C ASN A 30 17.89 16.22 -2.61
N HIS A 31 18.74 15.36 -3.21
CA HIS A 31 20.19 15.44 -3.06
C HIS A 31 20.97 15.46 -4.38
N ILE A 32 20.38 15.01 -5.50
CA ILE A 32 21.09 14.87 -6.76
C ILE A 32 20.55 15.86 -7.80
N ARG A 33 19.24 15.93 -7.98
CA ARG A 33 18.61 16.89 -8.89
C ARG A 33 18.94 18.32 -8.43
N PRO A 34 19.36 19.23 -9.36
CA PRO A 34 19.57 20.63 -9.02
C PRO A 34 18.33 21.24 -8.34
N ASN A 35 18.54 21.83 -7.19
CA ASN A 35 17.52 22.50 -6.41
C ASN A 35 17.76 24.03 -6.47
N ILE A 36 16.84 24.76 -7.11
CA ILE A 36 17.02 26.18 -7.39
C ILE A 36 16.77 27.06 -6.16
N ASP A 37 15.84 26.67 -5.31
CA ASP A 37 15.39 27.44 -4.15
C ASP A 37 15.98 26.97 -2.81
N GLY A 38 16.73 25.86 -2.83
CA GLY A 38 17.34 25.26 -1.63
C GLY A 38 16.33 24.60 -0.70
N LEU A 39 15.04 24.58 -1.04
CA LEU A 39 14.01 23.96 -0.20
C LEU A 39 13.98 22.43 -0.39
N LYS A 40 13.66 21.72 0.69
CA LYS A 40 13.48 20.28 0.66
C LYS A 40 12.34 19.90 -0.27
N VAL A 41 12.60 19.03 -1.26
CA VAL A 41 11.55 18.48 -2.15
C VAL A 41 10.61 17.58 -1.35
N GLY A 42 11.13 16.88 -0.36
CA GLY A 42 10.37 15.99 0.50
C GLY A 42 10.13 14.61 -0.12
N GLY A 43 9.26 13.87 0.49
CA GLY A 43 8.93 12.47 0.20
C GLY A 43 8.89 11.67 1.50
N HIS A 44 8.41 10.43 1.44
CA HIS A 44 8.16 9.61 2.62
C HIS A 44 8.83 8.24 2.44
N GLN A 45 10.17 8.18 2.64
CA GLN A 45 10.93 6.92 2.50
C GLN A 45 10.43 5.85 3.47
N ALA A 46 10.17 6.22 4.73
CA ALA A 46 9.70 5.28 5.74
C ALA A 46 8.30 4.71 5.44
N SER A 47 7.35 5.54 4.99
CA SER A 47 6.02 5.07 4.61
C SER A 47 6.05 4.24 3.32
N SER A 48 6.97 4.53 2.42
CA SER A 48 7.22 3.69 1.23
C SER A 48 7.75 2.33 1.64
N ALA A 49 8.72 2.29 2.55
CA ALA A 49 9.32 1.04 3.02
C ALA A 49 8.29 0.10 3.66
N SER A 50 7.37 0.61 4.48
CA SER A 50 6.35 -0.23 5.13
C SER A 50 5.43 -0.94 4.14
N LEU A 51 5.18 -0.35 2.96
CA LEU A 51 4.27 -0.90 1.94
C LEU A 51 4.97 -1.67 0.81
N ALA A 52 6.29 -1.66 0.73
CA ALA A 52 7.02 -2.25 -0.39
C ALA A 52 6.67 -3.75 -0.60
N THR A 53 6.65 -4.56 0.46
CA THR A 53 6.29 -5.98 0.38
C THR A 53 4.81 -6.18 0.04
N ILE A 54 3.92 -5.49 0.72
CA ILE A 54 2.46 -5.58 0.52
C ILE A 54 2.10 -5.24 -0.94
N MET A 55 2.60 -4.12 -1.44
CA MET A 55 2.33 -3.70 -2.81
C MET A 55 2.97 -4.62 -3.84
N SER A 56 4.16 -5.14 -3.58
CA SER A 56 4.80 -6.12 -4.46
C SER A 56 4.01 -7.43 -4.52
N ALA A 57 3.50 -7.94 -3.39
CA ALA A 57 2.63 -9.10 -3.36
C ALA A 57 1.35 -8.88 -4.19
N LEU A 58 0.71 -7.73 -4.00
CA LEU A 58 -0.49 -7.36 -4.76
C LEU A 58 -0.19 -7.28 -6.26
N TYR A 59 0.69 -6.37 -6.68
CA TYR A 59 0.89 -6.05 -8.09
C TYR A 59 1.55 -7.16 -8.89
N PHE A 60 2.51 -7.88 -8.31
CA PHE A 60 3.24 -8.93 -9.04
C PHE A 60 2.60 -10.31 -8.96
N SER A 61 1.55 -10.50 -8.15
CA SER A 61 0.99 -11.85 -7.96
C SER A 61 -0.53 -11.91 -7.89
N VAL A 62 -1.19 -10.98 -7.21
CA VAL A 62 -2.58 -11.14 -6.76
C VAL A 62 -3.58 -10.38 -7.62
N LEU A 63 -3.19 -9.20 -8.13
CA LEU A 63 -4.08 -8.35 -8.92
C LEU A 63 -4.42 -8.97 -10.27
N ARG A 64 -5.68 -8.80 -10.65
CA ARG A 64 -6.22 -9.15 -11.98
C ARG A 64 -6.36 -7.87 -12.82
N PRO A 65 -6.40 -7.95 -14.15
CA PRO A 65 -6.51 -6.78 -15.02
C PRO A 65 -7.72 -5.88 -14.70
N GLN A 66 -8.82 -6.47 -14.26
CA GLN A 66 -10.05 -5.74 -13.90
C GLN A 66 -10.02 -5.08 -12.52
N ASP A 67 -9.11 -5.48 -11.63
CA ASP A 67 -8.99 -4.88 -10.30
C ASP A 67 -8.55 -3.40 -10.37
N ARG A 68 -8.96 -2.60 -9.40
CA ARG A 68 -8.63 -1.18 -9.29
C ARG A 68 -8.06 -0.89 -7.92
N VAL A 69 -6.98 -0.09 -7.88
CA VAL A 69 -6.23 0.18 -6.64
C VAL A 69 -6.16 1.66 -6.34
N ALA A 70 -6.62 2.04 -5.16
CA ALA A 70 -6.32 3.34 -4.55
C ALA A 70 -5.05 3.22 -3.71
N VAL A 71 -3.98 3.82 -4.20
CA VAL A 71 -2.67 3.76 -3.53
C VAL A 71 -2.63 4.76 -2.39
N LYS A 72 -2.16 4.31 -1.21
CA LYS A 72 -1.87 5.21 -0.08
C LYS A 72 -1.01 6.39 -0.55
N PRO A 73 -1.42 7.65 -0.30
CA PRO A 73 -0.73 8.83 -0.83
C PRO A 73 0.78 8.83 -0.58
N HIS A 74 1.19 8.52 0.66
CA HIS A 74 2.60 8.53 1.07
C HIS A 74 3.44 7.40 0.46
N ALA A 75 2.83 6.39 -0.17
CA ALA A 75 3.50 5.30 -0.87
C ALA A 75 3.51 5.47 -2.39
N SER A 76 3.23 6.66 -2.93
CA SER A 76 3.33 6.92 -4.36
C SER A 76 4.68 6.52 -4.97
N PRO A 77 5.84 6.70 -4.30
CA PRO A 77 7.12 6.23 -4.87
C PRO A 77 7.19 4.72 -5.07
N VAL A 78 6.52 3.93 -4.22
CA VAL A 78 6.41 2.47 -4.39
C VAL A 78 5.60 2.14 -5.63
N PHE A 79 4.47 2.81 -5.82
CA PHE A 79 3.64 2.65 -7.01
C PHE A 79 4.42 3.00 -8.28
N HIS A 80 5.07 4.16 -8.32
CA HIS A 80 5.87 4.57 -9.48
C HIS A 80 7.04 3.60 -9.74
N ALA A 81 7.68 3.05 -8.71
CA ALA A 81 8.73 2.04 -8.85
C ALA A 81 8.19 0.74 -9.47
N ILE A 82 7.03 0.26 -9.04
CA ILE A 82 6.36 -0.91 -9.63
C ILE A 82 6.02 -0.65 -11.12
N GLN A 83 5.44 0.51 -11.42
CA GLN A 83 5.11 0.90 -12.79
C GLN A 83 6.36 1.06 -13.67
N TYR A 84 7.47 1.50 -13.10
CA TYR A 84 8.77 1.54 -13.80
C TYR A 84 9.29 0.14 -14.13
N LEU A 85 9.17 -0.81 -13.22
CA LEU A 85 9.52 -2.22 -13.48
C LEU A 85 8.64 -2.82 -14.58
N PHE A 86 7.36 -2.52 -14.60
CA PHE A 86 6.44 -2.93 -15.68
C PHE A 86 6.68 -2.22 -17.03
N GLY A 87 7.44 -1.12 -17.04
CA GLY A 87 7.67 -0.33 -18.26
C GLY A 87 6.61 0.75 -18.54
N HIS A 88 5.70 1.00 -17.59
CA HIS A 88 4.64 2.01 -17.72
C HIS A 88 5.06 3.38 -17.16
N GLN A 89 6.19 3.45 -16.47
CA GLN A 89 6.80 4.68 -15.97
C GLN A 89 8.20 4.83 -16.56
N THR A 90 8.71 6.06 -16.67
CA THR A 90 10.03 6.31 -17.24
C THR A 90 11.02 6.84 -16.21
N ARG A 91 12.32 6.57 -16.42
CA ARG A 91 13.41 7.08 -15.60
C ARG A 91 13.37 8.61 -15.51
N GLU A 92 13.18 9.29 -16.66
CA GLU A 92 13.10 10.75 -16.72
C GLU A 92 12.02 11.33 -15.78
N LYS A 93 10.85 10.68 -15.74
CA LYS A 93 9.76 11.09 -14.85
C LYS A 93 10.09 10.88 -13.37
N LEU A 94 10.76 9.76 -13.06
CA LEU A 94 11.21 9.48 -11.70
C LEU A 94 12.32 10.44 -11.24
N GLU A 95 13.29 10.74 -12.09
CA GLU A 95 14.34 11.75 -11.83
C GLU A 95 13.72 13.13 -11.57
N ASN A 96 12.59 13.41 -12.21
CA ASN A 96 11.83 14.65 -12.01
C ASN A 96 10.66 14.50 -11.01
N PHE A 97 10.74 13.56 -10.07
CA PHE A 97 9.72 13.35 -9.03
C PHE A 97 9.37 14.65 -8.30
N ARG A 98 8.08 14.96 -8.17
CA ARG A 98 7.54 16.23 -7.64
C ARG A 98 7.93 17.49 -8.42
N GLY A 99 8.57 17.36 -9.56
CA GLY A 99 8.83 18.45 -10.49
C GLY A 99 7.71 18.64 -11.52
N PHE A 100 7.77 19.73 -12.25
CA PHE A 100 6.80 20.00 -13.33
C PHE A 100 6.90 18.91 -14.41
N LYS A 101 5.77 18.30 -14.75
CA LYS A 101 5.68 17.15 -15.66
C LYS A 101 6.44 15.90 -15.23
N GLY A 102 6.94 15.82 -14.01
CA GLY A 102 7.53 14.62 -13.40
C GLY A 102 6.48 13.69 -12.79
N ALA A 103 6.94 12.59 -12.19
CA ALA A 103 6.09 11.71 -11.41
C ALA A 103 5.49 12.47 -10.22
N GLN A 104 4.18 12.34 -10.01
CA GLN A 104 3.45 13.14 -9.03
C GLN A 104 3.74 12.72 -7.59
N SER A 105 3.61 13.68 -6.67
CA SER A 105 3.70 13.43 -5.22
C SER A 105 2.74 12.35 -4.75
N TYR A 106 1.56 12.34 -5.36
CA TYR A 106 0.46 11.40 -5.13
C TYR A 106 -0.09 10.97 -6.48
N PRO A 107 -0.44 9.69 -6.66
CA PRO A 107 -0.87 9.18 -7.94
C PRO A 107 -2.03 9.99 -8.53
N SER A 108 -1.91 10.37 -9.79
CA SER A 108 -2.89 11.21 -10.48
C SER A 108 -3.25 10.64 -11.85
N ARG A 109 -4.53 10.33 -12.06
CA ARG A 109 -5.05 9.80 -13.34
C ARG A 109 -4.84 10.74 -14.52
N THR A 110 -4.69 12.04 -14.25
CA THR A 110 -4.64 13.07 -15.29
C THR A 110 -3.25 13.60 -15.55
N LYS A 111 -2.31 13.41 -14.62
CA LYS A 111 -0.96 13.99 -14.70
C LYS A 111 0.14 12.95 -14.83
N ASP A 112 -0.03 11.77 -14.24
CA ASP A 112 0.94 10.69 -14.35
C ASP A 112 0.80 9.95 -15.70
N VAL A 113 1.91 9.39 -16.16
CA VAL A 113 1.96 8.56 -17.37
C VAL A 113 1.63 7.12 -17.10
N ASP A 114 1.84 6.68 -15.86
CA ASP A 114 1.53 5.35 -15.39
C ASP A 114 0.02 5.12 -15.19
N ASP A 115 -0.38 3.87 -15.05
CA ASP A 115 -1.77 3.44 -15.06
C ASP A 115 -2.43 3.60 -13.68
N VAL A 116 -2.65 4.84 -13.27
CA VAL A 116 -3.32 5.20 -12.01
C VAL A 116 -4.82 4.94 -12.09
N ASP A 117 -5.36 4.08 -11.23
CA ASP A 117 -6.80 3.78 -11.16
C ASP A 117 -7.58 4.90 -10.45
N PHE A 118 -7.12 5.34 -9.30
CA PHE A 118 -7.70 6.43 -8.51
C PHE A 118 -6.68 7.51 -8.25
N SER A 119 -7.04 8.76 -8.48
CA SER A 119 -6.24 9.89 -7.99
C SER A 119 -6.36 9.95 -6.48
N THR A 120 -5.24 9.84 -5.78
CA THR A 120 -5.17 9.96 -4.34
C THR A 120 -4.35 11.19 -3.95
N GLY A 121 -4.48 11.67 -2.74
CA GLY A 121 -3.77 12.89 -2.30
C GLY A 121 -4.34 13.43 -1.00
N SER A 122 -5.64 13.62 -0.94
CA SER A 122 -6.33 13.87 0.31
C SER A 122 -6.49 12.55 1.05
N VAL A 123 -5.97 12.50 2.27
CA VAL A 123 -5.95 11.32 3.13
C VAL A 123 -7.40 10.84 3.36
N GLY A 124 -7.63 9.54 3.27
CA GLY A 124 -8.95 8.90 3.43
C GLY A 124 -9.85 8.92 2.18
N LEU A 125 -9.77 9.94 1.31
CA LEU A 125 -10.66 10.03 0.15
C LEU A 125 -10.45 8.90 -0.85
N GLY A 126 -9.21 8.50 -1.11
CA GLY A 126 -8.92 7.36 -1.99
C GLY A 126 -9.54 6.05 -1.47
N VAL A 127 -9.57 5.89 -0.15
CA VAL A 127 -10.18 4.74 0.53
C VAL A 127 -11.69 4.72 0.30
N ALA A 128 -12.37 5.83 0.60
CA ALA A 128 -13.81 5.98 0.38
C ALA A 128 -14.19 5.79 -1.10
N GLN A 129 -13.38 6.32 -2.04
CA GLN A 129 -13.61 6.16 -3.47
C GLN A 129 -13.69 4.69 -3.92
N THR A 130 -12.89 3.79 -3.34
CA THR A 130 -12.93 2.36 -3.69
C THR A 130 -14.27 1.73 -3.36
N LEU A 131 -14.86 2.11 -2.24
CA LEU A 131 -16.17 1.63 -1.82
C LEU A 131 -17.24 2.10 -2.80
N PHE A 132 -17.32 3.39 -3.08
CA PHE A 132 -18.30 3.92 -4.03
C PHE A 132 -18.06 3.40 -5.45
N ALA A 133 -16.82 3.16 -5.86
CA ALA A 133 -16.53 2.55 -7.16
C ALA A 133 -17.07 1.11 -7.26
N SER A 134 -17.06 0.35 -6.15
CA SER A 134 -17.67 -0.98 -6.12
C SER A 134 -19.19 -0.90 -6.27
N LEU A 135 -19.85 0.01 -5.57
CA LEU A 135 -21.30 0.23 -5.73
C LEU A 135 -21.65 0.68 -7.16
N VAL A 136 -20.82 1.54 -7.77
CA VAL A 136 -21.00 1.92 -9.19
C VAL A 136 -20.81 0.74 -10.13
N GLN A 137 -19.85 -0.14 -9.85
CA GLN A 137 -19.66 -1.38 -10.63
C GLN A 137 -20.95 -2.24 -10.61
N ASP A 138 -21.56 -2.40 -9.45
CA ASP A 138 -22.81 -3.16 -9.30
C ASP A 138 -23.98 -2.47 -10.03
N TYR A 139 -24.07 -1.15 -9.93
CA TYR A 139 -25.06 -0.36 -10.67
C TYR A 139 -24.91 -0.53 -12.18
N VAL A 140 -23.71 -0.41 -12.72
CA VAL A 140 -23.42 -0.59 -14.15
C VAL A 140 -23.80 -1.99 -14.61
N LYS A 141 -23.53 -3.01 -13.81
CA LYS A 141 -23.88 -4.39 -14.14
C LYS A 141 -25.39 -4.65 -14.08
N ALA A 142 -26.07 -4.11 -13.08
CA ALA A 142 -27.53 -4.23 -12.94
C ALA A 142 -28.27 -3.64 -14.16
N HIS A 143 -27.72 -2.57 -14.76
CA HIS A 143 -28.25 -1.99 -16.00
C HIS A 143 -27.81 -2.76 -17.27
N GLY A 144 -26.99 -3.79 -17.13
CA GLY A 144 -26.56 -4.61 -18.26
C GLY A 144 -25.54 -3.94 -19.19
N TRP A 145 -24.92 -2.82 -18.78
CA TRP A 145 -23.97 -2.05 -19.62
C TRP A 145 -22.57 -2.66 -19.69
N ALA A 146 -22.25 -3.62 -18.84
CA ALA A 146 -20.95 -4.28 -18.80
C ALA A 146 -21.07 -5.80 -18.65
N LYS A 147 -22.04 -6.42 -19.34
CA LYS A 147 -22.35 -7.85 -19.22
C LYS A 147 -21.15 -8.75 -19.50
N ASP A 148 -20.35 -8.39 -20.49
CA ASP A 148 -19.22 -9.19 -20.96
C ASP A 148 -17.90 -8.90 -20.19
N ARG A 149 -17.95 -8.04 -19.17
CA ARG A 149 -16.78 -7.67 -18.39
C ARG A 149 -16.79 -8.38 -17.03
N PRO A 150 -15.65 -9.00 -16.65
CA PRO A 150 -15.54 -9.58 -15.32
C PRO A 150 -15.55 -8.47 -14.26
N GLU A 151 -16.08 -8.79 -13.09
CA GLU A 151 -16.03 -7.91 -11.93
C GLU A 151 -14.60 -7.80 -11.40
N GLY A 152 -14.19 -6.58 -11.09
CA GLY A 152 -12.94 -6.29 -10.43
C GLY A 152 -13.12 -6.02 -8.94
N ARG A 153 -12.07 -6.27 -8.18
CA ARG A 153 -11.99 -5.84 -6.78
C ARG A 153 -11.58 -4.37 -6.74
N MET A 154 -12.20 -3.61 -5.85
CA MET A 154 -11.81 -2.24 -5.53
C MET A 154 -10.95 -2.26 -4.26
N ILE A 155 -9.65 -1.99 -4.42
CA ILE A 155 -8.66 -2.22 -3.37
C ILE A 155 -8.11 -0.88 -2.90
N ALA A 156 -8.14 -0.62 -1.59
CA ALA A 156 -7.47 0.53 -1.00
C ALA A 156 -6.27 0.09 -0.15
N LEU A 157 -5.16 0.79 -0.32
CA LEU A 157 -4.02 0.75 0.58
C LEU A 157 -4.13 1.94 1.52
N VAL A 158 -4.28 1.69 2.80
CA VAL A 158 -4.59 2.70 3.82
C VAL A 158 -3.61 2.62 4.99
N GLY A 159 -3.18 3.77 5.51
CA GLY A 159 -2.40 3.81 6.74
C GLY A 159 -3.29 3.71 7.98
N ASP A 160 -2.75 3.18 9.08
CA ASP A 160 -3.45 3.16 10.36
C ASP A 160 -3.87 4.56 10.84
N ALA A 161 -2.99 5.56 10.68
CA ALA A 161 -3.32 6.96 10.96
C ALA A 161 -4.31 7.59 9.95
N GLU A 162 -4.41 7.05 8.74
CA GLU A 162 -5.39 7.48 7.75
C GLU A 162 -6.81 7.06 8.14
N MET A 163 -6.95 6.04 8.97
CA MET A 163 -8.23 5.61 9.53
C MET A 163 -8.87 6.63 10.49
N ASP A 164 -8.15 7.70 10.86
CA ASP A 164 -8.71 8.80 11.66
C ASP A 164 -9.62 9.74 10.84
N GLU A 165 -9.61 9.60 9.51
CA GLU A 165 -10.43 10.46 8.63
C GLU A 165 -11.91 10.09 8.67
N GLY A 166 -12.77 11.08 8.96
CA GLY A 166 -14.21 10.89 9.14
C GLY A 166 -14.92 10.28 7.93
N ASN A 167 -14.48 10.62 6.71
CA ASN A 167 -15.06 10.08 5.46
C ASN A 167 -14.93 8.56 5.31
N ILE A 168 -13.97 7.93 5.99
CA ILE A 168 -13.84 6.47 6.02
C ILE A 168 -15.01 5.84 6.77
N PHE A 169 -15.39 6.40 7.92
CA PHE A 169 -16.52 5.91 8.72
C PHE A 169 -17.85 6.14 8.00
N GLU A 170 -18.02 7.28 7.35
CA GLU A 170 -19.19 7.56 6.52
C GLU A 170 -19.30 6.56 5.37
N ALA A 171 -18.19 6.29 4.66
CA ALA A 171 -18.16 5.30 3.59
C ALA A 171 -18.49 3.89 4.08
N LEU A 172 -17.95 3.45 5.23
CA LEU A 172 -18.26 2.14 5.81
C LEU A 172 -19.76 1.97 6.07
N LEU A 173 -20.41 3.00 6.62
CA LEU A 173 -21.85 2.98 6.87
C LEU A 173 -22.66 2.91 5.56
N GLU A 174 -22.27 3.69 4.55
CA GLU A 174 -22.93 3.64 3.23
C GLU A 174 -22.73 2.27 2.55
N GLY A 175 -21.53 1.71 2.63
CA GLY A 175 -21.27 0.38 2.10
C GLY A 175 -22.15 -0.70 2.73
N TRP A 176 -22.34 -0.66 4.05
CA TRP A 176 -23.22 -1.58 4.76
C TRP A 176 -24.69 -1.41 4.32
N LYS A 177 -25.19 -0.18 4.20
CA LYS A 177 -26.56 0.10 3.74
C LYS A 177 -26.85 -0.45 2.34
N HIS A 178 -25.86 -0.48 1.47
CA HIS A 178 -25.98 -0.83 0.07
C HIS A 178 -25.43 -2.22 -0.29
N GLY A 179 -25.12 -3.05 0.71
CA GLY A 179 -24.68 -4.43 0.47
C GLY A 179 -23.36 -4.52 -0.30
N LEU A 180 -22.37 -3.74 0.14
CA LEU A 180 -21.04 -3.67 -0.46
C LEU A 180 -20.42 -5.05 -0.69
N ARG A 181 -19.78 -5.23 -1.85
CA ARG A 181 -19.00 -6.43 -2.21
C ARG A 181 -17.77 -6.06 -3.03
N ASN A 182 -16.90 -7.03 -3.31
CA ASN A 182 -15.71 -6.85 -4.14
C ASN A 182 -14.77 -5.69 -3.68
N THR A 183 -14.70 -5.43 -2.37
CA THR A 183 -13.88 -4.34 -1.81
C THR A 183 -12.88 -4.91 -0.81
N TRP A 184 -11.61 -4.56 -0.99
CA TRP A 184 -10.52 -4.91 -0.10
C TRP A 184 -9.84 -3.66 0.44
N TRP A 185 -9.72 -3.54 1.76
CA TRP A 185 -8.90 -2.52 2.36
C TRP A 185 -7.71 -3.16 3.08
N VAL A 186 -6.50 -2.73 2.73
CA VAL A 186 -5.27 -3.25 3.31
C VAL A 186 -4.66 -2.16 4.18
N VAL A 187 -4.78 -2.35 5.49
CA VAL A 187 -4.26 -1.42 6.50
C VAL A 187 -2.78 -1.70 6.74
N ASP A 188 -1.94 -0.74 6.40
CA ASP A 188 -0.53 -0.68 6.79
C ASP A 188 -0.46 -0.33 8.28
N TYR A 189 -0.53 -1.34 9.14
CA TYR A 189 -0.57 -1.18 10.58
C TYR A 189 0.86 -1.10 11.14
N ASN A 190 1.50 0.05 10.90
CA ASN A 190 2.86 0.32 11.36
C ASN A 190 2.91 0.93 12.77
N ARG A 191 1.80 1.29 13.36
CA ARG A 191 1.62 1.81 14.72
C ARG A 191 2.27 3.17 14.95
N GLN A 192 2.54 3.94 13.90
CA GLN A 192 3.13 5.27 13.97
C GLN A 192 2.31 6.29 13.18
N SER A 193 1.77 7.30 13.86
CA SER A 193 1.07 8.43 13.27
C SER A 193 1.92 9.69 13.40
N LEU A 194 2.28 10.31 12.27
CA LEU A 194 3.21 11.45 12.25
C LEU A 194 4.46 11.14 13.10
N ASP A 195 4.67 11.85 14.20
CA ASP A 195 5.79 11.73 15.12
C ASP A 195 5.37 11.05 16.46
N ALA A 196 4.23 10.37 16.46
CA ALA A 196 3.69 9.68 17.61
C ALA A 196 3.47 8.18 17.34
N VAL A 197 3.44 7.39 18.40
CA VAL A 197 3.09 5.98 18.37
C VAL A 197 1.61 5.83 18.73
N VAL A 198 0.88 5.01 17.97
CA VAL A 198 -0.54 4.75 18.25
C VAL A 198 -0.72 3.98 19.55
N ARG A 199 -1.88 4.16 20.18
CA ARG A 199 -2.24 3.46 21.41
C ARG A 199 -2.33 1.95 21.18
N GLU A 200 -1.91 1.17 22.16
CA GLU A 200 -2.07 -0.28 22.20
C GLU A 200 -3.53 -0.69 22.02
N GLY A 201 -3.76 -1.82 21.34
CA GLY A 201 -5.10 -2.36 21.11
C GLY A 201 -5.92 -1.63 20.03
N LEU A 202 -5.36 -0.66 19.29
CA LEU A 202 -6.08 0.02 18.20
C LEU A 202 -6.57 -0.97 17.14
N TRP A 203 -5.79 -1.99 16.82
CA TRP A 203 -6.18 -3.03 15.86
C TRP A 203 -7.46 -3.77 16.25
N GLU A 204 -7.71 -4.00 17.56
CA GLU A 204 -8.94 -4.61 18.04
C GLU A 204 -10.16 -3.72 17.79
N LYS A 205 -9.97 -2.41 17.85
CA LYS A 205 -11.02 -1.45 17.51
C LYS A 205 -11.32 -1.46 16.02
N PHE A 206 -10.28 -1.52 15.19
CA PHE A 206 -10.46 -1.69 13.75
C PHE A 206 -11.16 -3.01 13.43
N GLU A 207 -10.70 -4.13 13.98
CA GLU A 207 -11.35 -5.42 13.78
C GLU A 207 -12.84 -5.38 14.16
N SER A 208 -13.16 -4.89 15.36
CA SER A 208 -14.54 -4.80 15.84
C SER A 208 -15.39 -3.90 14.94
N MET A 209 -14.86 -2.77 14.51
CA MET A 209 -15.54 -1.83 13.63
C MET A 209 -15.86 -2.48 12.27
N PHE A 210 -14.89 -3.07 11.60
CA PHE A 210 -15.09 -3.70 10.30
C PHE A 210 -16.09 -4.86 10.38
N ARG A 211 -15.98 -5.72 11.41
CA ARG A 211 -16.94 -6.81 11.63
C ARG A 211 -18.37 -6.30 11.87
N ASN A 212 -18.54 -5.19 12.58
CA ASN A 212 -19.86 -4.57 12.79
C ASN A 212 -20.49 -4.07 11.48
N PHE A 213 -19.68 -3.69 10.49
CA PHE A 213 -20.15 -3.33 9.15
C PHE A 213 -20.19 -4.51 8.17
N GLY A 214 -20.07 -5.75 8.66
CA GLY A 214 -20.20 -6.96 7.84
C GLY A 214 -18.97 -7.30 7.00
N TRP A 215 -17.83 -6.74 7.31
CA TRP A 215 -16.56 -7.06 6.65
C TRP A 215 -15.90 -8.29 7.29
N ASP A 216 -15.27 -9.10 6.47
CA ASP A 216 -14.30 -10.07 6.97
C ASP A 216 -13.00 -9.35 7.33
N VAL A 217 -12.33 -9.83 8.40
CA VAL A 217 -11.07 -9.25 8.86
C VAL A 217 -10.00 -10.32 8.92
N VAL A 218 -8.89 -10.07 8.23
CA VAL A 218 -7.71 -10.92 8.21
C VAL A 218 -6.55 -10.19 8.87
N ILE A 219 -6.06 -10.72 9.99
CA ILE A 219 -4.95 -10.13 10.74
C ILE A 219 -3.65 -10.82 10.34
N VAL A 220 -2.74 -10.08 9.72
CA VAL A 220 -1.44 -10.58 9.25
C VAL A 220 -0.35 -10.02 10.18
N LYS A 221 -0.25 -10.60 11.40
CA LYS A 221 0.65 -10.10 12.45
C LYS A 221 2.06 -10.64 12.33
N TYR A 222 2.23 -11.95 12.18
CA TYR A 222 3.51 -12.63 12.24
C TYR A 222 3.93 -13.13 10.86
N GLY A 223 5.17 -12.89 10.49
CA GLY A 223 5.78 -13.49 9.33
C GLY A 223 6.23 -14.93 9.60
N ARG A 224 6.71 -15.59 8.55
CA ARG A 224 7.08 -17.00 8.61
C ARG A 224 8.20 -17.28 9.62
N LEU A 225 9.25 -16.45 9.68
CA LEU A 225 10.35 -16.64 10.64
C LEU A 225 9.86 -16.59 12.09
N MET A 226 8.93 -15.69 12.41
CA MET A 226 8.31 -15.64 13.74
C MET A 226 7.49 -16.90 14.01
N ARG A 227 6.65 -17.33 13.06
CA ARG A 227 5.81 -18.52 13.20
C ARG A 227 6.65 -19.77 13.39
N GLU A 228 7.75 -19.90 12.67
CA GLU A 228 8.73 -21.00 12.84
C GLU A 228 9.38 -20.96 14.23
N ALA A 229 9.82 -19.79 14.68
CA ALA A 229 10.42 -19.63 16.01
C ALA A 229 9.42 -19.91 17.15
N PHE A 230 8.14 -19.59 16.97
CA PHE A 230 7.10 -19.90 17.96
C PHE A 230 6.84 -21.40 18.14
N ALA A 231 7.12 -22.21 17.11
CA ALA A 231 7.02 -23.65 17.17
C ALA A 231 8.23 -24.33 17.86
N GLU A 232 9.30 -23.58 18.14
CA GLU A 232 10.50 -24.06 18.81
C GLU A 232 10.33 -24.07 20.34
N PRO A 233 11.14 -24.86 21.07
CA PRO A 233 11.18 -24.76 22.54
C PRO A 233 11.47 -23.33 23.02
N GLY A 234 10.61 -22.77 23.85
CA GLY A 234 10.67 -21.37 24.31
C GLY A 234 9.95 -20.37 23.40
N GLY A 235 9.45 -20.79 22.24
CA GLY A 235 8.79 -19.92 21.28
C GLY A 235 7.49 -19.29 21.78
N GLU A 236 6.74 -19.99 22.64
CA GLU A 236 5.52 -19.44 23.25
C GLU A 236 5.82 -18.27 24.21
N ALA A 237 6.94 -18.32 24.95
CA ALA A 237 7.38 -17.22 25.79
C ALA A 237 7.77 -16.00 24.94
N LEU A 238 8.48 -16.22 23.82
CA LEU A 238 8.82 -15.18 22.86
C LEU A 238 7.55 -14.55 22.25
N ARG A 239 6.57 -15.37 21.87
CA ARG A 239 5.30 -14.89 21.32
C ARG A 239 4.55 -14.00 22.30
N LYS A 240 4.40 -14.46 23.55
CA LYS A 240 3.75 -13.69 24.62
C LYS A 240 4.45 -12.37 24.87
N TRP A 241 5.78 -12.37 24.84
CA TRP A 241 6.56 -11.14 24.97
C TRP A 241 6.29 -10.16 23.83
N ILE A 242 6.30 -10.63 22.57
CA ILE A 242 5.99 -9.79 21.40
C ILE A 242 4.57 -9.23 21.48
N ASP A 243 3.61 -10.03 21.95
CA ASP A 243 2.21 -9.62 22.07
C ASP A 243 1.99 -8.57 23.16
N ALA A 244 2.77 -8.63 24.23
CA ALA A 244 2.70 -7.70 25.37
C ALA A 244 3.61 -6.48 25.21
N CYS A 245 4.57 -6.51 24.28
CA CYS A 245 5.55 -5.44 24.09
C CYS A 245 4.86 -4.13 23.68
N PRO A 246 5.02 -3.02 24.44
CA PRO A 246 4.45 -1.74 24.06
C PRO A 246 4.94 -1.27 22.68
N ASN A 247 4.03 -0.67 21.90
CA ASN A 247 4.34 -0.21 20.54
C ASN A 247 5.56 0.72 20.49
N GLN A 248 5.69 1.61 21.48
CA GLN A 248 6.82 2.53 21.56
C GLN A 248 8.15 1.79 21.84
N LEU A 249 8.15 0.83 22.75
CA LEU A 249 9.32 0.01 23.04
C LEU A 249 9.71 -0.82 21.81
N TYR A 250 8.75 -1.49 21.20
CA TYR A 250 8.99 -2.30 20.01
C TYR A 250 9.62 -1.49 18.87
N ALA A 251 9.08 -0.29 18.60
CA ALA A 251 9.62 0.60 17.59
C ALA A 251 11.07 1.04 17.92
N ALA A 252 11.34 1.40 19.18
CA ALA A 252 12.66 1.76 19.64
C ALA A 252 13.66 0.60 19.51
N LEU A 253 13.27 -0.62 19.84
CA LEU A 253 14.12 -1.80 19.70
C LEU A 253 14.40 -2.14 18.24
N CYS A 254 13.42 -1.97 17.34
CA CYS A 254 13.64 -2.10 15.89
C CYS A 254 14.71 -1.11 15.39
N PHE A 255 14.73 0.11 15.92
CA PHE A 255 15.73 1.11 15.58
C PHE A 255 17.11 0.82 16.19
N GLN A 256 17.15 0.38 17.44
CA GLN A 256 18.40 0.09 18.16
C GLN A 256 19.08 -1.21 17.71
N GLY A 257 18.31 -2.14 17.12
CA GLY A 257 18.85 -3.37 16.54
C GLY A 257 18.84 -4.61 17.43
N GLY A 258 19.45 -5.68 16.94
CA GLY A 258 19.35 -7.02 17.56
C GLY A 258 19.98 -7.11 18.96
N ALA A 259 21.08 -6.40 19.21
CA ALA A 259 21.69 -6.37 20.53
C ALA A 259 20.75 -5.77 21.60
N ALA A 260 19.94 -4.77 21.24
CA ALA A 260 18.95 -4.19 22.13
C ALA A 260 17.80 -5.17 22.40
N PHE A 261 17.28 -5.84 21.36
CA PHE A 261 16.31 -6.92 21.52
C PHE A 261 16.84 -8.02 22.43
N ARG A 262 18.07 -8.49 22.18
CA ARG A 262 18.71 -9.54 23.02
C ARG A 262 18.74 -9.14 24.48
N LYS A 263 19.18 -7.90 24.78
CA LYS A 263 19.24 -7.41 26.14
C LYS A 263 17.86 -7.44 26.80
N HIS A 264 16.84 -6.85 26.18
CA HIS A 264 15.49 -6.79 26.74
C HIS A 264 14.87 -8.19 26.92
N LEU A 265 15.04 -9.08 25.94
CA LEU A 265 14.53 -10.46 26.04
C LEU A 265 15.19 -11.25 27.17
N ARG A 266 16.52 -11.05 27.37
CA ARG A 266 17.24 -11.66 28.49
C ARG A 266 16.73 -11.16 29.84
N ASP A 267 16.57 -9.83 29.94
CA ASP A 267 16.19 -9.18 31.19
C ASP A 267 14.72 -9.52 31.59
N GLU A 268 13.83 -9.72 30.64
CA GLU A 268 12.40 -9.90 30.91
C GLU A 268 11.91 -11.35 30.86
N ILE A 269 12.50 -12.19 30.01
CA ILE A 269 12.07 -13.59 29.85
C ILE A 269 13.23 -14.60 29.83
N GLY A 270 14.46 -14.17 30.02
CA GLY A 270 15.65 -15.03 29.91
C GLY A 270 15.72 -16.17 30.93
N ASP A 271 15.02 -16.07 32.06
CA ASP A 271 14.94 -17.11 33.09
C ASP A 271 13.85 -18.17 32.81
N GLN A 272 13.09 -18.03 31.75
CA GLN A 272 11.97 -18.93 31.38
C GLN A 272 12.44 -20.17 30.59
N GLY A 273 13.58 -20.74 30.94
CA GLY A 273 14.06 -22.01 30.38
C GLY A 273 14.48 -21.98 28.90
N PRO A 274 13.81 -22.73 28.00
CA PRO A 274 14.30 -22.89 26.64
C PRO A 274 14.39 -21.59 25.80
N VAL A 275 13.69 -20.51 26.21
CA VAL A 275 13.71 -19.25 25.47
C VAL A 275 15.12 -18.64 25.41
N THR A 276 15.94 -18.84 26.43
CA THR A 276 17.33 -18.39 26.44
C THR A 276 18.11 -19.02 25.29
N GLN A 277 17.97 -20.33 25.07
CA GLN A 277 18.65 -21.00 23.97
C GLN A 277 18.17 -20.51 22.61
N LEU A 278 16.85 -20.23 22.49
CA LEU A 278 16.25 -19.66 21.27
C LEU A 278 16.86 -18.30 20.93
N ILE A 279 17.10 -17.44 21.94
CA ILE A 279 17.68 -16.10 21.77
C ILE A 279 19.21 -16.21 21.50
N GLU A 280 19.94 -17.03 22.28
CA GLU A 280 21.41 -17.06 22.27
C GLU A 280 22.00 -17.73 21.03
N ARG A 281 21.33 -18.68 20.40
CA ARG A 281 21.82 -19.33 19.19
C ARG A 281 21.78 -18.45 17.93
N ARG A 282 21.11 -17.29 17.99
CA ARG A 282 21.00 -16.35 16.87
C ARG A 282 22.00 -15.20 17.03
N SER A 283 22.62 -14.79 15.96
CA SER A 283 23.39 -13.52 15.94
C SER A 283 22.45 -12.32 16.19
N ASP A 284 23.00 -11.14 16.41
CA ASP A 284 22.19 -9.93 16.59
C ASP A 284 21.44 -9.58 15.29
N GLU A 285 22.04 -9.82 14.13
CA GLU A 285 21.42 -9.64 12.83
C GLU A 285 20.27 -10.62 12.61
N GLU A 286 20.46 -11.89 12.92
CA GLU A 286 19.43 -12.91 12.84
C GLU A 286 18.28 -12.65 13.81
N LEU A 287 18.60 -12.18 15.02
CA LEU A 287 17.58 -11.82 16.01
C LEU A 287 16.78 -10.60 15.56
N LEU A 288 17.44 -9.56 15.00
CA LEU A 288 16.74 -8.42 14.41
C LEU A 288 15.85 -8.85 13.25
N ALA A 289 16.36 -9.70 12.36
CA ALA A 289 15.60 -10.22 11.23
C ALA A 289 14.37 -11.00 11.70
N LEU A 290 14.49 -11.84 12.74
CA LEU A 290 13.38 -12.53 13.38
C LEU A 290 12.37 -11.53 13.96
N MET A 291 12.83 -10.62 14.82
CA MET A 291 11.98 -9.69 15.56
C MET A 291 11.33 -8.64 14.66
N SER A 292 11.85 -8.37 13.48
CA SER A 292 11.24 -7.48 12.48
C SER A 292 10.43 -8.20 11.40
N ASN A 293 10.35 -9.55 11.45
CA ASN A 293 9.59 -10.35 10.48
C ASN A 293 8.09 -10.33 10.79
N LEU A 294 7.49 -9.13 10.78
CA LEU A 294 6.04 -8.97 10.86
C LEU A 294 5.37 -9.42 9.55
N GLY A 295 4.10 -9.81 9.64
CA GLY A 295 3.39 -10.41 8.52
C GLY A 295 3.32 -9.53 7.26
N GLY A 296 3.18 -8.21 7.43
CA GLY A 296 3.20 -7.25 6.31
C GLY A 296 4.56 -7.12 5.60
N HIS A 297 5.64 -7.65 6.20
CA HIS A 297 6.98 -7.69 5.60
C HIS A 297 7.38 -9.08 5.09
N ASP A 298 6.54 -10.08 5.33
CA ASP A 298 6.79 -11.45 4.88
C ASP A 298 5.96 -11.75 3.63
N MET A 299 6.64 -11.93 2.50
CA MET A 299 6.02 -12.15 1.20
C MET A 299 5.09 -13.37 1.21
N ALA A 300 5.50 -14.46 1.86
CA ALA A 300 4.70 -15.68 1.92
C ALA A 300 3.43 -15.46 2.74
N SER A 301 3.52 -14.80 3.88
CA SER A 301 2.36 -14.49 4.74
C SER A 301 1.37 -13.55 4.05
N MET A 302 1.85 -12.56 3.29
CA MET A 302 0.97 -11.68 2.52
C MET A 302 0.26 -12.41 1.38
N LEU A 303 0.96 -13.28 0.65
CA LEU A 303 0.34 -14.10 -0.40
C LEU A 303 -0.70 -15.06 0.18
N GLU A 304 -0.37 -15.76 1.27
CA GLU A 304 -1.28 -16.65 1.99
C GLU A 304 -2.57 -15.92 2.40
N ALA A 305 -2.43 -14.69 2.96
CA ALA A 305 -3.57 -13.89 3.37
C ALA A 305 -4.45 -13.47 2.18
N PHE A 306 -3.86 -13.00 1.08
CA PHE A 306 -4.64 -12.58 -0.08
C PHE A 306 -5.26 -13.75 -0.85
N GLU A 307 -4.56 -14.86 -0.97
CA GLU A 307 -5.00 -16.06 -1.68
C GLU A 307 -6.05 -16.86 -0.87
N SER A 308 -6.19 -16.61 0.44
CA SER A 308 -7.22 -17.25 1.26
C SER A 308 -8.65 -16.76 0.98
N ILE A 309 -8.81 -15.66 0.24
CA ILE A 309 -10.12 -15.07 -0.02
C ILE A 309 -10.70 -15.62 -1.32
N ASP A 310 -11.75 -16.38 -1.20
CA ASP A 310 -12.47 -17.06 -2.31
C ASP A 310 -13.90 -16.54 -2.54
N HIS A 311 -14.28 -15.42 -1.90
CA HIS A 311 -15.61 -14.83 -1.93
C HIS A 311 -15.57 -13.34 -2.30
N ASP A 312 -16.74 -12.72 -2.46
CA ASP A 312 -16.91 -11.32 -2.85
C ASP A 312 -17.27 -10.37 -1.69
N ARG A 313 -17.43 -10.88 -0.47
CA ARG A 313 -17.66 -10.04 0.71
C ARG A 313 -16.50 -9.06 0.90
N PRO A 314 -16.75 -7.86 1.43
CA PRO A 314 -15.69 -6.91 1.69
C PRO A 314 -14.71 -7.45 2.76
N VAL A 315 -13.42 -7.21 2.54
CA VAL A 315 -12.36 -7.73 3.43
C VAL A 315 -11.43 -6.60 3.86
N CYS A 316 -11.17 -6.54 5.16
CA CYS A 316 -10.10 -5.71 5.73
C CYS A 316 -8.91 -6.58 6.13
N PHE A 317 -7.75 -6.31 5.54
CA PHE A 317 -6.48 -6.92 5.96
C PHE A 317 -5.76 -5.95 6.90
N ILE A 318 -5.50 -6.37 8.14
CA ILE A 318 -4.67 -5.61 9.08
C ILE A 318 -3.26 -6.18 9.02
N ALA A 319 -2.41 -5.58 8.21
CA ALA A 319 -1.04 -6.04 7.99
C ALA A 319 -0.08 -5.31 8.93
N TYR A 320 0.48 -6.04 9.89
CA TYR A 320 1.48 -5.50 10.81
C TYR A 320 2.79 -5.22 10.09
N THR A 321 3.27 -4.00 10.24
CA THR A 321 4.50 -3.52 9.61
C THR A 321 5.37 -2.72 10.58
N ILE A 322 6.54 -2.35 10.12
CA ILE A 322 7.45 -1.40 10.78
C ILE A 322 7.68 -0.25 9.83
N LYS A 323 7.38 0.96 10.27
CA LYS A 323 7.63 2.16 9.47
C LYS A 323 9.13 2.34 9.22
N GLY A 324 9.53 2.37 7.96
CA GLY A 324 10.93 2.47 7.57
C GLY A 324 11.72 1.17 7.58
N VAL A 325 11.07 0.00 7.58
CA VAL A 325 11.74 -1.32 7.55
C VAL A 325 12.81 -1.40 6.47
N GLY A 326 13.97 -1.97 6.83
CA GLY A 326 15.10 -2.12 5.93
C GLY A 326 15.87 -0.83 5.62
N LEU A 327 15.46 0.31 6.19
CA LEU A 327 16.17 1.59 6.10
C LEU A 327 16.92 1.89 7.40
N PRO A 328 17.97 2.73 7.37
CA PRO A 328 18.77 3.05 8.56
C PRO A 328 18.02 3.68 9.74
N PHE A 329 16.79 4.11 9.53
CA PHE A 329 15.93 4.73 10.54
C PHE A 329 14.61 3.95 10.75
N GLN A 330 14.60 2.65 10.48
CA GLN A 330 13.41 1.83 10.75
C GLN A 330 12.98 1.97 12.22
N GLY A 331 11.69 2.14 12.46
CA GLY A 331 11.13 2.28 13.81
C GLY A 331 11.50 3.58 14.55
N HIS A 332 12.34 4.45 13.99
CA HIS A 332 12.68 5.73 14.62
C HIS A 332 11.43 6.61 14.75
N LYS A 333 11.27 7.30 15.89
CA LYS A 333 10.10 8.14 16.18
C LYS A 333 9.89 9.26 15.15
N ASP A 334 10.95 9.87 14.65
CA ASP A 334 10.91 11.02 13.73
C ASP A 334 11.08 10.60 12.25
N ASN A 335 10.74 9.35 11.89
CA ASN A 335 10.97 8.84 10.53
C ASN A 335 9.88 9.26 9.52
N HIS A 336 8.79 9.89 9.96
CA HIS A 336 7.69 10.25 9.07
C HIS A 336 8.14 11.15 7.91
N ALA A 337 8.85 12.22 8.21
CA ALA A 337 9.42 13.14 7.23
C ALA A 337 10.96 13.01 7.11
N GLY A 338 11.55 12.02 7.79
CA GLY A 338 12.97 11.73 7.76
C GLY A 338 13.42 11.24 6.37
N LEU A 339 14.59 11.70 5.94
CA LEU A 339 15.23 11.25 4.71
C LEU A 339 16.63 10.73 5.04
N MET A 340 17.06 9.69 4.31
CA MET A 340 18.44 9.24 4.38
C MET A 340 19.39 10.36 3.95
N THR A 341 20.44 10.57 4.72
CA THR A 341 21.58 11.41 4.31
C THR A 341 22.30 10.77 3.13
N VAL A 342 23.12 11.54 2.43
CA VAL A 342 23.95 11.02 1.32
C VAL A 342 24.82 9.85 1.80
N ALA A 343 25.48 9.97 2.94
CA ALA A 343 26.33 8.92 3.50
C ALA A 343 25.54 7.64 3.86
N GLN A 344 24.33 7.79 4.43
CA GLN A 344 23.46 6.64 4.70
C GLN A 344 23.01 5.95 3.41
N MET A 345 22.68 6.73 2.39
CA MET A 345 22.26 6.19 1.09
C MET A 345 23.39 5.44 0.38
N GLU A 346 24.61 5.97 0.41
CA GLU A 346 25.80 5.30 -0.14
C GLU A 346 26.10 3.98 0.56
N LYS A 347 26.07 3.97 1.90
CA LYS A 347 26.21 2.74 2.67
C LYS A 347 25.11 1.73 2.34
N TRP A 348 23.87 2.19 2.27
CA TRP A 348 22.73 1.32 1.98
C TRP A 348 22.77 0.80 0.53
N ARG A 349 23.24 1.61 -0.44
CA ARG A 349 23.47 1.18 -1.81
C ARG A 349 24.42 -0.04 -1.88
N SER A 350 25.50 0.00 -1.11
CA SER A 350 26.44 -1.13 -1.02
C SER A 350 25.80 -2.37 -0.44
N VAL A 351 24.96 -2.25 0.59
CA VAL A 351 24.19 -3.36 1.18
C VAL A 351 23.20 -3.95 0.15
N GLN A 352 22.64 -3.12 -0.73
CA GLN A 352 21.75 -3.56 -1.79
C GLN A 352 22.48 -4.13 -3.04
N ASN A 353 23.82 -4.21 -3.02
CA ASN A 353 24.66 -4.65 -4.13
C ASN A 353 24.45 -3.85 -5.42
N ILE A 354 24.21 -2.54 -5.31
CA ILE A 354 23.98 -1.67 -6.46
C ILE A 354 25.24 -0.87 -6.76
N ARG A 355 25.75 -0.98 -7.97
CA ARG A 355 26.94 -0.26 -8.44
C ARG A 355 26.63 1.24 -8.62
N CYS A 356 27.64 2.09 -8.43
CA CYS A 356 27.55 3.51 -8.74
C CYS A 356 27.28 3.72 -10.22
N GLY A 357 26.32 4.60 -10.55
CA GLY A 357 25.89 4.85 -11.92
C GLY A 357 24.80 3.90 -12.44
N HIS A 358 24.48 2.84 -11.68
CA HIS A 358 23.47 1.83 -12.01
C HIS A 358 22.22 1.87 -11.13
N GLU A 359 22.02 2.96 -10.42
CA GLU A 359 20.96 3.11 -9.42
C GLU A 359 19.55 2.97 -10.00
N TRP A 360 19.38 3.34 -11.28
CA TRP A 360 18.12 3.24 -12.00
C TRP A 360 17.93 1.94 -12.78
N ASP A 361 18.97 1.09 -12.87
CA ASP A 361 18.85 -0.16 -13.61
C ASP A 361 17.85 -1.08 -12.93
N LYS A 362 16.87 -1.57 -13.70
CA LYS A 362 15.69 -2.27 -13.17
C LYS A 362 16.03 -3.48 -12.32
N PHE A 363 17.11 -4.18 -12.64
CA PHE A 363 17.45 -5.47 -12.01
C PHE A 363 18.84 -5.49 -11.35
N GLU A 364 19.55 -4.37 -11.34
CA GLU A 364 20.85 -4.27 -10.66
C GLU A 364 20.70 -4.62 -9.17
N GLY A 365 21.62 -5.42 -8.65
CA GLY A 365 21.64 -5.89 -7.26
C GLY A 365 20.73 -7.09 -6.98
N LEU A 366 20.01 -7.61 -7.97
CA LEU A 366 19.17 -8.79 -7.80
C LEU A 366 19.93 -10.09 -8.16
N PRO A 367 19.63 -11.21 -7.48
CA PRO A 367 20.33 -12.49 -7.73
C PRO A 367 19.89 -13.18 -9.03
N GLN A 368 18.68 -12.89 -9.54
CA GLN A 368 18.18 -13.45 -10.79
C GLN A 368 18.69 -12.66 -11.98
N THR A 369 18.81 -13.33 -13.14
CA THR A 369 19.20 -12.65 -14.38
C THR A 369 18.08 -11.73 -14.90
N PRO A 370 18.43 -10.66 -15.64
CA PRO A 370 17.44 -9.76 -16.23
C PRO A 370 16.37 -10.48 -17.05
N ASP A 371 16.75 -11.44 -17.90
CA ASP A 371 15.82 -12.19 -18.76
C ASP A 371 14.76 -12.94 -17.96
N VAL A 372 15.15 -13.55 -16.82
CA VAL A 372 14.22 -14.27 -15.93
C VAL A 372 13.24 -13.28 -15.30
N LEU A 373 13.71 -12.12 -14.85
CA LEU A 373 12.89 -11.10 -14.21
C LEU A 373 11.95 -10.42 -15.23
N GLU A 374 12.42 -10.12 -16.43
CA GLU A 374 11.58 -9.56 -17.51
C GLU A 374 10.49 -10.55 -17.95
N ALA A 375 10.85 -11.82 -18.13
CA ALA A 375 9.88 -12.87 -18.44
C ALA A 375 8.83 -13.01 -17.32
N PHE A 376 9.26 -12.96 -16.06
CA PHE A 376 8.35 -12.99 -14.92
C PHE A 376 7.38 -11.79 -14.96
N LEU A 377 7.89 -10.56 -15.05
CA LEU A 377 7.08 -9.33 -15.05
C LEU A 377 6.10 -9.30 -16.24
N SER A 378 6.50 -9.79 -17.41
CA SER A 378 5.63 -9.92 -18.58
C SER A 378 4.55 -10.98 -18.41
N SER A 379 4.75 -11.96 -17.53
CA SER A 379 3.77 -13.02 -17.24
C SER A 379 2.74 -12.63 -16.16
N VAL A 380 2.97 -11.53 -15.43
CA VAL A 380 2.09 -11.05 -14.34
C VAL A 380 0.69 -10.76 -14.92
N PRO A 381 -0.38 -11.33 -14.35
CA PRO A 381 -1.74 -11.14 -14.89
C PRO A 381 -2.13 -9.67 -15.01
N PHE A 382 -1.80 -8.87 -14.00
CA PHE A 382 -2.10 -7.43 -13.99
C PHE A 382 -1.41 -6.63 -15.10
N ASN A 383 -0.22 -7.08 -15.56
CA ASN A 383 0.58 -6.43 -16.60
C ASN A 383 0.37 -7.05 -17.99
N ARG A 384 -0.39 -8.14 -18.09
CA ARG A 384 -0.46 -9.03 -19.25
C ARG A 384 -1.33 -8.51 -20.39
N GLU A 385 -2.38 -7.81 -20.03
CA GLU A 385 -3.33 -7.23 -20.96
C GLU A 385 -3.05 -5.74 -21.08
N GLY A 386 -2.94 -5.26 -22.28
CA GLY A 386 -2.61 -3.89 -22.60
C GLY A 386 -3.33 -2.82 -21.77
N ARG A 387 -3.88 -1.82 -22.39
CA ARG A 387 -4.45 -0.66 -21.71
C ARG A 387 -5.64 -1.03 -20.80
N ARG A 388 -5.46 -0.96 -19.46
CA ARG A 388 -6.52 -1.22 -18.48
C ARG A 388 -7.59 -0.13 -18.44
N ARG A 389 -7.24 1.11 -18.82
CA ARG A 389 -8.17 2.23 -18.89
C ARG A 389 -9.08 2.07 -20.09
N LEU A 390 -10.37 2.08 -19.84
CA LEU A 390 -11.41 2.05 -20.84
C LEU A 390 -11.96 3.45 -21.04
N SER A 391 -12.16 3.85 -22.27
CA SER A 391 -12.87 5.08 -22.59
C SER A 391 -14.36 4.88 -22.30
N ALA A 392 -14.99 5.88 -21.68
CA ALA A 392 -16.44 5.92 -21.61
C ALA A 392 -17.02 6.02 -23.03
N PRO A 393 -18.19 5.40 -23.32
CA PRO A 393 -18.88 5.64 -24.56
C PRO A 393 -19.26 7.12 -24.67
N GLU A 394 -19.24 7.65 -25.88
CA GLU A 394 -19.78 8.97 -26.12
C GLU A 394 -21.29 8.95 -25.91
N ILE A 395 -21.80 9.90 -25.12
CA ILE A 395 -23.23 10.10 -24.88
C ILE A 395 -23.59 11.55 -25.21
N ALA A 396 -24.77 11.72 -25.75
CA ALA A 396 -25.31 13.05 -26.04
C ALA A 396 -25.53 13.81 -24.73
N VAL A 397 -24.99 15.01 -24.67
CA VAL A 397 -25.20 15.96 -23.55
C VAL A 397 -26.08 17.07 -24.09
N PRO A 398 -27.19 17.46 -23.42
CA PRO A 398 -28.04 18.54 -23.88
C PRO A 398 -27.27 19.87 -23.87
N GLU A 399 -27.36 20.62 -24.98
CA GLU A 399 -26.72 21.93 -25.08
C GLU A 399 -27.35 22.96 -24.14
N ARG A 400 -28.61 22.79 -23.80
CA ARG A 400 -29.40 23.66 -22.92
C ARG A 400 -30.36 22.86 -22.07
N LEU A 401 -30.59 23.32 -20.85
CA LEU A 401 -31.60 22.80 -19.95
C LEU A 401 -32.82 23.74 -19.94
N ASN A 402 -34.02 23.19 -20.02
CA ASN A 402 -35.27 23.95 -20.12
C ASN A 402 -35.89 24.20 -18.73
N PHE A 403 -35.18 24.97 -17.89
CA PHE A 403 -35.76 25.42 -16.62
C PHE A 403 -35.52 26.91 -16.43
N THR A 404 -36.41 27.56 -15.71
CA THR A 404 -36.29 28.99 -15.33
C THR A 404 -35.75 29.08 -13.91
N PRO A 405 -34.50 29.54 -13.72
CA PRO A 405 -33.96 29.71 -12.38
C PRO A 405 -34.70 30.85 -11.64
N SER A 406 -34.84 30.71 -10.34
CA SER A 406 -35.31 31.82 -9.48
C SER A 406 -34.26 32.95 -9.48
N PRO A 407 -34.66 34.26 -9.40
CA PRO A 407 -33.70 35.36 -9.32
C PRO A 407 -32.70 35.26 -8.16
N GLN A 408 -33.10 34.58 -7.09
CA GLN A 408 -32.23 34.27 -5.96
C GLN A 408 -32.39 32.78 -5.60
N MET A 409 -31.29 32.03 -5.61
CA MET A 409 -31.25 30.65 -5.15
C MET A 409 -29.85 30.31 -4.66
N SER A 410 -29.73 29.31 -3.78
CA SER A 410 -28.45 28.73 -3.41
C SER A 410 -27.91 27.86 -4.55
N THR A 411 -26.61 27.62 -4.56
CA THR A 411 -25.96 26.69 -5.51
C THR A 411 -26.55 25.29 -5.41
N GLN A 412 -26.91 24.84 -4.20
CA GLN A 412 -27.57 23.55 -3.96
C GLN A 412 -28.95 23.48 -4.63
N GLN A 413 -29.76 24.54 -4.51
CA GLN A 413 -31.05 24.61 -5.20
C GLN A 413 -30.88 24.60 -6.72
N GLY A 414 -29.91 25.36 -7.25
CA GLY A 414 -29.58 25.36 -8.66
C GLY A 414 -29.15 24.00 -9.16
N PHE A 415 -28.27 23.31 -8.44
CA PHE A 415 -27.84 21.94 -8.73
C PHE A 415 -29.02 20.94 -8.72
N GLY A 416 -29.90 21.02 -7.71
CA GLY A 416 -31.08 20.18 -7.64
C GLY A 416 -32.05 20.40 -8.81
N LEU A 417 -32.22 21.64 -9.29
CA LEU A 417 -33.03 21.93 -10.48
C LEU A 417 -32.41 21.33 -11.75
N VAL A 418 -31.09 21.42 -11.90
CA VAL A 418 -30.38 20.78 -13.04
C VAL A 418 -30.59 19.27 -13.04
N LEU A 419 -30.39 18.61 -11.89
CA LEU A 419 -30.60 17.17 -11.77
C LEU A 419 -32.05 16.77 -12.06
N ASN A 420 -33.02 17.52 -11.53
CA ASN A 420 -34.44 17.27 -11.77
C ASN A 420 -34.83 17.41 -13.24
N GLU A 421 -34.26 18.40 -13.93
CA GLU A 421 -34.49 18.58 -15.36
C GLU A 421 -33.88 17.44 -16.20
N LEU A 422 -32.66 17.05 -15.85
CA LEU A 422 -32.01 15.89 -16.49
C LEU A 422 -32.79 14.60 -16.26
N ALA A 423 -33.28 14.37 -15.03
CA ALA A 423 -34.06 13.17 -14.68
C ALA A 423 -35.43 13.10 -15.37
N ARG A 424 -36.04 14.25 -15.71
CA ARG A 424 -37.29 14.33 -16.46
C ARG A 424 -37.09 14.09 -17.96
N GLY A 425 -35.89 14.34 -18.44
CA GLY A 425 -35.51 14.07 -19.82
C GLY A 425 -35.27 12.55 -19.98
N ASP A 426 -35.91 11.95 -20.97
CA ASP A 426 -35.62 10.57 -21.38
C ASP A 426 -34.26 10.56 -22.11
N SER A 427 -33.18 10.58 -21.33
CA SER A 427 -31.82 10.70 -21.89
C SER A 427 -30.90 9.64 -21.32
N THR A 428 -30.08 9.10 -22.20
CA THR A 428 -28.96 8.18 -21.82
C THR A 428 -28.04 8.79 -20.76
N LEU A 429 -27.96 10.12 -20.68
CA LEU A 429 -27.20 10.83 -19.66
C LEU A 429 -27.83 10.67 -18.29
N ALA A 430 -29.18 10.84 -18.18
CA ALA A 430 -29.89 10.73 -16.92
C ALA A 430 -29.71 9.35 -16.26
N GLU A 431 -29.78 8.27 -17.06
CA GLU A 431 -29.57 6.91 -16.59
C GLU A 431 -28.16 6.67 -16.01
N ARG A 432 -27.18 7.51 -16.34
CA ARG A 432 -25.78 7.38 -15.93
C ARG A 432 -25.36 8.28 -14.76
N ILE A 433 -26.29 9.08 -14.26
CA ILE A 433 -26.06 9.92 -13.08
C ILE A 433 -26.48 9.14 -11.84
N VAL A 434 -25.53 8.90 -10.95
CA VAL A 434 -25.75 8.30 -9.63
C VAL A 434 -25.44 9.38 -8.59
N THR A 435 -26.38 9.63 -7.68
CA THR A 435 -26.27 10.67 -6.62
C THR A 435 -26.51 10.07 -5.25
#